data_54524911e19af1ec6ffe76b5785291ab
#
_entry.id   54524911e19af1ec6ffe76b5785291ab
#
_cell.length_a   1.000
_cell.length_b   1.000
_cell.length_c   1.000
_cell.angle_alpha   90.00
_cell.angle_beta   90.00
_cell.angle_gamma   90.00
#
_symmetry.space_group_name_H-M   'P 1'
#
loop_
_entity.id
_entity.type
_entity.pdbx_description
1 polymer ?
#
loop_
_entity_poly.entity_id
_entity_poly.type
_entity_poly.pdbx_seq_one_letter_code
_entity_poly.pdbx_strand_id
1 'polypeptide(L)'
;IYYMYKHILKPILFSFNPETAHNMTFAGLKFLRYVPFAGSILRGLYKKDTPSLEKEVFGIHFPNPVGLAGGLDKNGEFYNDMANFGFGFVEIGSLTPQPQDGNPKPRCFRVPGDKALINRFGINNKGVKNAVEHLKKVRPEVIVAANISKNSTSVNEDAAKDYESAFALLYDFVDMFVVNISCPNVVGLTALQDMNFLSDIIDRLLSLRMYYDEYRPILLKVSPDLSHEQLD
;
A
#
# COMPACT_ATOMS: atom_id res chain seq x y z
N ILE A 1 24.64 -2.57 11.21
CA ILE A 1 23.17 -2.82 11.13
C ILE A 1 22.91 -4.14 10.42
N TYR A 2 23.42 -4.37 9.20
CA TYR A 2 23.20 -5.61 8.44
C TYR A 2 23.64 -6.87 9.21
N TYR A 3 24.80 -6.85 9.86
CA TYR A 3 25.32 -7.96 10.69
C TYR A 3 24.37 -8.28 11.85
N MET A 4 23.96 -7.27 12.59
CA MET A 4 23.02 -7.41 13.71
C MET A 4 21.67 -7.98 13.25
N TYR A 5 21.14 -7.49 12.13
CA TYR A 5 19.93 -8.05 11.55
C TYR A 5 20.10 -9.52 11.20
N LYS A 6 21.14 -9.87 10.46
CA LYS A 6 21.36 -11.23 9.94
C LYS A 6 21.54 -12.26 11.06
N HIS A 7 22.30 -11.91 12.11
CA HIS A 7 22.73 -12.86 13.14
C HIS A 7 21.90 -12.82 14.43
N ILE A 8 21.15 -11.75 14.69
CA ILE A 8 20.37 -11.59 15.91
C ILE A 8 18.88 -11.47 15.58
N LEU A 9 18.47 -10.41 14.87
CA LEU A 9 17.05 -10.13 14.66
C LEU A 9 16.37 -11.15 13.75
N LYS A 10 17.02 -11.52 12.64
CA LYS A 10 16.44 -12.47 11.69
C LYS A 10 16.16 -13.83 12.32
N PRO A 11 17.08 -14.50 13.04
CA PRO A 11 16.79 -15.78 13.73
C PRO A 11 15.61 -15.67 14.70
N ILE A 12 15.53 -14.59 15.47
CA ILE A 12 14.42 -14.36 16.42
C ILE A 12 13.10 -14.20 15.63
N LEU A 13 13.05 -13.32 14.63
CA LEU A 13 11.83 -13.11 13.84
C LEU A 13 11.42 -14.35 13.04
N PHE A 14 12.37 -15.18 12.64
CA PHE A 14 12.11 -16.39 11.87
C PHE A 14 11.65 -17.58 12.73
N SER A 15 11.79 -17.51 14.05
CA SER A 15 11.18 -18.50 14.96
C SER A 15 9.66 -18.33 15.12
N PHE A 16 9.12 -17.16 14.69
CA PHE A 16 7.69 -16.88 14.70
C PHE A 16 7.06 -17.09 13.34
N ASN A 17 5.74 -17.31 13.31
CA ASN A 17 4.95 -17.25 12.08
C ASN A 17 5.18 -15.90 11.37
N PRO A 18 5.25 -15.86 10.02
CA PRO A 18 5.52 -14.63 9.27
C PRO A 18 4.60 -13.45 9.60
N GLU A 19 3.30 -13.70 9.75
CA GLU A 19 2.33 -12.65 10.09
C GLU A 19 2.54 -12.15 11.53
N THR A 20 2.90 -13.04 12.46
CA THR A 20 3.26 -12.67 13.84
C THR A 20 4.51 -11.80 13.85
N ALA A 21 5.55 -12.21 13.13
CA ALA A 21 6.80 -11.44 13.03
C ALA A 21 6.56 -10.04 12.41
N HIS A 22 5.69 -9.94 11.40
CA HIS A 22 5.25 -8.67 10.83
C HIS A 22 4.60 -7.79 11.92
N ASN A 23 3.61 -8.30 12.64
CA ASN A 23 2.93 -7.55 13.68
C ASN A 23 3.87 -7.11 14.81
N MET A 24 4.82 -7.96 15.23
CA MET A 24 5.86 -7.61 16.21
C MET A 24 6.74 -6.46 15.71
N THR A 25 7.14 -6.49 14.44
CA THR A 25 7.95 -5.42 13.83
C THR A 25 7.18 -4.09 13.86
N PHE A 26 5.90 -4.10 13.48
CA PHE A 26 5.07 -2.89 13.52
C PHE A 26 4.78 -2.41 14.95
N ALA A 27 4.62 -3.31 15.91
CA ALA A 27 4.54 -2.94 17.33
C ALA A 27 5.85 -2.26 17.81
N GLY A 28 7.00 -2.77 17.36
CA GLY A 28 8.30 -2.16 17.62
C GLY A 28 8.43 -0.75 16.99
N LEU A 29 7.95 -0.55 15.76
CA LEU A 29 7.91 0.77 15.13
C LEU A 29 7.00 1.76 15.89
N LYS A 30 5.83 1.30 16.33
CA LYS A 30 4.96 2.12 17.21
C LYS A 30 5.65 2.53 18.50
N PHE A 31 6.39 1.61 19.12
CA PHE A 31 7.16 1.90 20.33
C PHE A 31 8.27 2.93 20.05
N LEU A 32 8.96 2.84 18.91
CA LEU A 32 10.02 3.77 18.55
C LEU A 32 9.54 5.23 18.42
N ARG A 33 8.26 5.49 18.18
CA ARG A 33 7.68 6.84 18.17
C ARG A 33 7.81 7.55 19.53
N TYR A 34 7.86 6.79 20.61
CA TYR A 34 8.01 7.30 21.99
C TYR A 34 9.46 7.42 22.43
N VAL A 35 10.42 6.93 21.63
CA VAL A 35 11.84 7.02 21.93
C VAL A 35 12.39 8.33 21.37
N PRO A 36 12.90 9.24 22.20
CA PRO A 36 13.46 10.50 21.74
C PRO A 36 14.53 10.28 20.66
N PHE A 37 14.50 11.11 19.62
CA PHE A 37 15.46 11.11 18.51
C PHE A 37 15.49 9.84 17.63
N ALA A 38 14.71 8.79 17.90
CA ALA A 38 14.73 7.56 17.11
C ALA A 38 14.46 7.81 15.63
N GLY A 39 13.45 8.61 15.28
CA GLY A 39 13.15 9.00 13.89
C GLY A 39 14.31 9.75 13.22
N SER A 40 14.97 10.68 13.93
CA SER A 40 16.11 11.43 13.42
C SER A 40 17.32 10.51 13.17
N ILE A 41 17.57 9.56 14.06
CA ILE A 41 18.64 8.57 13.89
C ILE A 41 18.35 7.70 12.67
N LEU A 42 17.13 7.20 12.51
CA LEU A 42 16.72 6.40 11.34
C LEU A 42 16.90 7.21 10.04
N ARG A 43 16.43 8.45 10.00
CA ARG A 43 16.63 9.34 8.85
C ARG A 43 18.12 9.53 8.52
N GLY A 44 18.95 9.79 9.51
CA GLY A 44 20.40 9.94 9.31
C GLY A 44 21.09 8.68 8.78
N LEU A 45 20.55 7.50 9.10
CA LEU A 45 21.10 6.22 8.64
C LEU A 45 20.64 5.83 7.23
N TYR A 46 19.39 6.10 6.90
CA TYR A 46 18.74 5.56 5.70
C TYR A 46 18.40 6.59 4.63
N LYS A 47 18.02 7.80 5.02
CA LYS A 47 17.69 8.86 4.05
C LYS A 47 18.97 9.36 3.39
N LYS A 48 18.99 9.33 2.06
CA LYS A 48 20.07 9.86 1.23
C LYS A 48 19.50 10.97 0.37
N ASP A 49 19.90 12.20 0.65
CA ASP A 49 19.58 13.33 -0.20
C ASP A 49 20.53 13.28 -1.40
N THR A 50 20.00 12.86 -2.54
CA THR A 50 20.74 12.67 -3.79
C THR A 50 19.98 13.40 -4.90
N PRO A 51 20.31 14.67 -5.19
CA PRO A 51 19.56 15.49 -6.15
C PRO A 51 19.41 14.86 -7.54
N SER A 52 20.38 14.02 -7.97
CA SER A 52 20.31 13.31 -9.25
C SER A 52 19.21 12.24 -9.30
N LEU A 53 18.66 11.84 -8.16
CA LEU A 53 17.57 10.87 -8.07
C LEU A 53 16.17 11.52 -8.02
N GLU A 54 16.13 12.83 -7.83
CA GLU A 54 14.88 13.59 -7.84
C GLU A 54 14.23 13.55 -9.23
N LYS A 55 12.92 13.36 -9.26
CA LYS A 55 12.13 13.34 -10.49
C LYS A 55 10.78 14.02 -10.27
N GLU A 56 10.35 14.76 -11.26
CA GLU A 56 8.97 15.22 -11.35
C GLU A 56 8.20 14.31 -12.28
N VAL A 57 7.15 13.68 -11.77
CA VAL A 57 6.28 12.76 -12.51
C VAL A 57 4.83 13.07 -12.14
N PHE A 58 3.97 13.24 -13.15
CA PHE A 58 2.55 13.61 -12.96
C PHE A 58 2.32 14.91 -12.15
N GLY A 59 3.28 15.84 -12.17
CA GLY A 59 3.23 17.07 -11.38
C GLY A 59 3.58 16.86 -9.89
N ILE A 60 4.05 15.68 -9.50
CA ILE A 60 4.52 15.35 -8.16
C ILE A 60 6.04 15.29 -8.15
N HIS A 61 6.68 15.99 -7.22
CA HIS A 61 8.12 15.98 -7.03
C HIS A 61 8.55 14.83 -6.12
N PHE A 62 9.15 13.79 -6.70
CA PHE A 62 9.67 12.63 -5.97
C PHE A 62 11.13 12.86 -5.58
N PRO A 63 11.50 12.77 -4.30
CA PRO A 63 12.88 12.96 -3.83
C PRO A 63 13.81 11.80 -4.28
N ASN A 64 13.24 10.65 -4.57
CA ASN A 64 13.90 9.51 -5.17
C ASN A 64 12.88 8.50 -5.74
N PRO A 65 13.27 7.59 -6.64
CA PRO A 65 12.34 6.67 -7.31
C PRO A 65 12.00 5.42 -6.49
N VAL A 66 12.48 5.30 -5.24
CA VAL A 66 12.27 4.10 -4.43
C VAL A 66 11.07 4.31 -3.52
N GLY A 67 9.99 3.60 -3.81
CA GLY A 67 8.77 3.63 -3.00
C GLY A 67 8.53 2.33 -2.23
N LEU A 68 7.76 2.43 -1.16
CA LEU A 68 7.22 1.27 -0.47
C LEU A 68 5.93 0.84 -1.13
N ALA A 69 5.89 -0.41 -1.61
CA ALA A 69 4.71 -0.96 -2.26
C ALA A 69 3.57 -1.26 -1.28
N GLY A 70 2.34 -1.22 -1.78
CA GLY A 70 1.14 -1.59 -1.04
C GLY A 70 1.17 -3.00 -0.46
N GLY A 71 0.47 -3.18 0.66
CA GLY A 71 0.40 -4.45 1.38
C GLY A 71 1.26 -4.52 2.63
N LEU A 72 2.22 -3.62 2.84
CA LEU A 72 2.96 -3.51 4.09
C LEU A 72 2.21 -2.63 5.10
N ASP A 73 1.96 -1.37 4.78
CA ASP A 73 1.10 -0.48 5.58
C ASP A 73 -0.36 -0.56 5.11
N LYS A 74 -1.04 -1.63 5.52
CA LYS A 74 -2.39 -1.94 5.05
C LYS A 74 -3.48 -0.94 5.46
N ASN A 75 -3.21 -0.14 6.48
CA ASN A 75 -4.22 0.73 7.09
C ASN A 75 -3.81 2.22 7.11
N GLY A 76 -2.68 2.58 6.51
CA GLY A 76 -2.17 3.94 6.57
C GLY A 76 -1.79 4.35 8.01
N GLU A 77 -1.18 3.45 8.77
CA GLU A 77 -0.77 3.71 10.16
C GLU A 77 0.71 4.10 10.29
N PHE A 78 1.53 3.81 9.27
CA PHE A 78 3.00 3.82 9.36
C PHE A 78 3.71 4.64 8.27
N TYR A 79 3.00 5.36 7.40
CA TYR A 79 3.59 6.09 6.28
C TYR A 79 4.74 7.03 6.71
N ASN A 80 4.60 7.78 7.82
CA ASN A 80 5.66 8.65 8.32
C ASN A 80 6.81 7.87 8.98
N ASP A 81 6.55 6.70 9.58
CA ASP A 81 7.64 5.84 10.06
C ASP A 81 8.45 5.31 8.88
N MET A 82 7.79 4.95 7.78
CA MET A 82 8.45 4.50 6.55
C MET A 82 9.26 5.62 5.89
N ALA A 83 8.80 6.87 5.96
CA ALA A 83 9.57 8.02 5.51
C ALA A 83 10.97 8.10 6.17
N ASN A 84 11.08 7.70 7.44
CA ASN A 84 12.35 7.67 8.16
C ASN A 84 13.36 6.66 7.59
N PHE A 85 12.91 5.69 6.78
CA PHE A 85 13.76 4.73 6.07
C PHE A 85 14.19 5.21 4.68
N GLY A 86 13.85 6.44 4.29
CA GLY A 86 14.33 7.07 3.07
C GLY A 86 13.52 6.76 1.81
N PHE A 87 12.32 6.18 1.95
CA PHE A 87 11.42 6.00 0.80
C PHE A 87 10.97 7.35 0.25
N GLY A 88 10.97 7.49 -1.07
CA GLY A 88 10.48 8.68 -1.77
C GLY A 88 8.95 8.79 -1.75
N PHE A 89 8.25 7.67 -1.66
CA PHE A 89 6.80 7.58 -1.51
C PHE A 89 6.39 6.29 -0.80
N VAL A 90 5.18 6.26 -0.27
CA VAL A 90 4.61 5.09 0.44
C VAL A 90 3.23 4.79 -0.14
N GLU A 91 3.03 3.57 -0.62
CA GLU A 91 1.73 3.06 -1.03
C GLU A 91 1.06 2.39 0.17
N ILE A 92 -0.01 3.00 0.68
CA ILE A 92 -0.84 2.45 1.76
C ILE A 92 -1.95 1.56 1.19
N GLY A 93 -2.37 0.54 1.93
CA GLY A 93 -3.46 -0.36 1.52
C GLY A 93 -2.96 -1.72 1.03
N SER A 94 -3.77 -2.44 0.21
CA SER A 94 -5.04 -2.01 -0.40
C SER A 94 -6.11 -1.76 0.65
N LEU A 95 -6.83 -0.65 0.46
CA LEU A 95 -7.96 -0.23 1.27
C LEU A 95 -9.27 -0.56 0.55
N THR A 96 -10.24 -1.05 1.30
CA THR A 96 -11.60 -1.30 0.82
C THR A 96 -12.58 -0.37 1.54
N PRO A 97 -13.76 -0.04 0.96
CA PRO A 97 -14.74 0.84 1.61
C PRO A 97 -15.09 0.39 3.02
N GLN A 98 -15.36 -0.90 3.19
CA GLN A 98 -15.64 -1.52 4.49
C GLN A 98 -14.42 -2.31 4.97
N PRO A 99 -14.24 -2.45 6.30
CA PRO A 99 -13.20 -3.33 6.84
C PRO A 99 -13.46 -4.78 6.44
N GLN A 100 -12.37 -5.54 6.24
CA GLN A 100 -12.46 -6.98 6.00
C GLN A 100 -11.25 -7.71 6.58
N ASP A 101 -11.48 -8.93 7.11
CA ASP A 101 -10.45 -9.73 7.77
C ASP A 101 -9.50 -10.41 6.78
N GLY A 102 -9.92 -10.54 5.52
CA GLY A 102 -9.22 -11.32 4.51
C GLY A 102 -9.39 -12.82 4.71
N ASN A 103 -8.47 -13.60 4.12
CA ASN A 103 -8.55 -15.06 4.13
C ASN A 103 -8.20 -15.65 5.51
N PRO A 104 -8.71 -16.89 5.83
CA PRO A 104 -8.39 -17.58 7.08
C PRO A 104 -6.88 -17.81 7.25
N LYS A 105 -6.43 -17.73 8.51
CA LYS A 105 -5.06 -18.08 8.90
C LYS A 105 -4.87 -19.60 8.98
N PRO A 106 -3.63 -20.11 8.73
CA PRO A 106 -2.42 -19.41 8.31
C PRO A 106 -2.48 -18.98 6.84
N ARG A 107 -1.94 -17.79 6.52
CA ARG A 107 -2.06 -17.17 5.19
C ARG A 107 -0.78 -16.53 4.67
N CYS A 108 0.33 -16.75 5.37
CA CYS A 108 1.65 -16.29 4.95
C CYS A 108 2.70 -17.33 5.34
N PHE A 109 3.52 -17.74 4.37
CA PHE A 109 4.46 -18.85 4.49
C PHE A 109 5.81 -18.45 3.95
N ARG A 110 6.89 -18.77 4.71
CA ARG A 110 8.26 -18.61 4.23
C ARG A 110 8.72 -19.87 3.50
N VAL A 111 9.46 -19.66 2.43
CA VAL A 111 10.20 -20.71 1.71
C VAL A 111 11.69 -20.35 1.80
N PRO A 112 12.37 -20.71 2.91
CA PRO A 112 13.74 -20.24 3.18
C PRO A 112 14.75 -20.69 2.14
N GLY A 113 14.58 -21.89 1.57
CA GLY A 113 15.47 -22.44 0.52
C GLY A 113 15.51 -21.55 -0.72
N ASP A 114 14.35 -21.03 -1.13
CA ASP A 114 14.21 -20.21 -2.33
C ASP A 114 14.23 -18.71 -1.99
N LYS A 115 14.45 -18.35 -0.72
CA LYS A 115 14.37 -16.96 -0.21
C LYS A 115 13.06 -16.28 -0.59
N ALA A 116 11.97 -17.02 -0.64
CA ALA A 116 10.66 -16.58 -1.08
C ALA A 116 9.64 -16.51 0.07
N LEU A 117 8.56 -15.78 -0.19
CA LEU A 117 7.40 -15.65 0.68
C LEU A 117 6.14 -15.90 -0.14
N ILE A 118 5.32 -16.87 0.29
CA ILE A 118 4.02 -17.14 -0.32
C ILE A 118 2.94 -16.57 0.61
N ASN A 119 1.95 -15.87 0.05
CA ASN A 119 0.84 -15.37 0.83
C ASN A 119 -0.50 -15.50 0.12
N ARG A 120 -1.56 -15.51 0.94
CA ARG A 120 -2.96 -15.46 0.54
C ARG A 120 -3.78 -14.56 1.47
N PHE A 121 -3.30 -13.34 1.70
CA PHE A 121 -3.92 -12.44 2.70
C PHE A 121 -5.37 -12.07 2.39
N GLY A 122 -5.77 -11.87 1.13
CA GLY A 122 -7.14 -11.51 0.76
C GLY A 122 -7.52 -10.07 1.11
N ILE A 123 -6.56 -9.13 1.00
CA ILE A 123 -6.76 -7.69 1.21
C ILE A 123 -7.37 -7.38 2.59
N ASN A 124 -6.80 -7.96 3.66
CA ASN A 124 -7.21 -7.64 5.02
C ASN A 124 -6.86 -6.20 5.38
N ASN A 125 -7.85 -5.42 5.79
CA ASN A 125 -7.69 -4.03 6.19
C ASN A 125 -8.86 -3.55 7.07
N LYS A 126 -8.68 -2.39 7.74
CA LYS A 126 -9.67 -1.80 8.65
C LYS A 126 -10.66 -0.86 7.95
N GLY A 127 -10.67 -0.85 6.63
CA GLY A 127 -11.51 0.01 5.81
C GLY A 127 -10.95 1.42 5.61
N VAL A 128 -11.42 2.08 4.56
CA VAL A 128 -10.97 3.41 4.15
C VAL A 128 -11.17 4.47 5.22
N LYS A 129 -12.27 4.42 5.98
CA LYS A 129 -12.55 5.39 7.05
C LYS A 129 -11.47 5.38 8.13
N ASN A 130 -10.97 4.19 8.50
CA ASN A 130 -9.88 4.09 9.47
C ASN A 130 -8.58 4.72 8.94
N ALA A 131 -8.24 4.52 7.66
CA ALA A 131 -7.07 5.15 7.05
C ALA A 131 -7.22 6.68 7.02
N VAL A 132 -8.39 7.21 6.67
CA VAL A 132 -8.69 8.65 6.70
C VAL A 132 -8.51 9.24 8.10
N GLU A 133 -8.95 8.54 9.14
CA GLU A 133 -8.75 8.99 10.53
C GLU A 133 -7.26 9.11 10.88
N HIS A 134 -6.42 8.19 10.40
CA HIS A 134 -4.96 8.28 10.59
C HIS A 134 -4.36 9.46 9.82
N LEU A 135 -4.72 9.62 8.54
CA LEU A 135 -4.22 10.69 7.68
C LEU A 135 -4.64 12.10 8.18
N LYS A 136 -5.85 12.23 8.73
CA LYS A 136 -6.32 13.46 9.40
C LYS A 136 -5.55 13.77 10.67
N LYS A 137 -5.26 12.74 11.46
CA LYS A 137 -4.60 12.89 12.76
C LYS A 137 -3.13 13.28 12.65
N VAL A 138 -2.44 12.75 11.65
CA VAL A 138 -1.01 12.98 11.44
C VAL A 138 -0.78 13.27 9.95
N ARG A 139 -0.43 14.51 9.62
CA ARG A 139 -0.17 14.88 8.22
C ARG A 139 1.00 14.07 7.66
N PRO A 140 0.89 13.54 6.42
CA PRO A 140 2.00 12.89 5.76
C PRO A 140 3.21 13.82 5.56
N GLU A 141 4.40 13.30 5.87
CA GLU A 141 5.71 13.92 5.59
C GLU A 141 6.38 13.27 4.37
N VAL A 142 5.67 12.39 3.68
CA VAL A 142 6.11 11.64 2.51
C VAL A 142 4.96 11.60 1.53
N ILE A 143 5.24 11.45 0.25
CA ILE A 143 4.22 11.25 -0.78
C ILE A 143 3.45 9.95 -0.46
N VAL A 144 2.13 10.03 -0.36
CA VAL A 144 1.27 8.90 -0.07
C VAL A 144 0.45 8.52 -1.29
N ALA A 145 0.61 7.27 -1.73
CA ALA A 145 -0.25 6.64 -2.71
C ALA A 145 -1.32 5.80 -2.01
N ALA A 146 -2.60 6.03 -2.30
CA ALA A 146 -3.66 5.17 -1.81
C ALA A 146 -3.94 4.02 -2.78
N ASN A 147 -3.59 2.81 -2.39
CA ASN A 147 -4.01 1.62 -3.09
C ASN A 147 -5.44 1.27 -2.67
N ILE A 148 -6.37 1.28 -3.63
CA ILE A 148 -7.79 1.03 -3.40
C ILE A 148 -8.27 -0.22 -4.12
N SER A 149 -9.23 -0.92 -3.53
CA SER A 149 -9.78 -2.16 -4.08
C SER A 149 -11.24 -2.33 -3.65
N LYS A 150 -11.99 -3.16 -4.37
CA LYS A 150 -13.33 -3.54 -3.93
C LYS A 150 -13.28 -4.45 -2.70
N ASN A 151 -14.36 -4.48 -1.92
CA ASN A 151 -14.55 -5.49 -0.88
C ASN A 151 -14.69 -6.90 -1.49
N SER A 152 -14.25 -7.90 -0.75
CA SER A 152 -14.38 -9.30 -1.18
C SER A 152 -15.83 -9.77 -1.27
N THR A 153 -16.73 -9.10 -0.56
CA THR A 153 -18.18 -9.38 -0.56
C THR A 153 -18.94 -8.69 -1.68
N SER A 154 -18.35 -7.67 -2.32
CA SER A 154 -18.97 -6.97 -3.45
C SER A 154 -18.87 -7.81 -4.72
N VAL A 155 -19.96 -7.93 -5.47
CA VAL A 155 -19.96 -8.53 -6.81
C VAL A 155 -19.23 -7.63 -7.80
N ASN A 156 -18.78 -8.16 -8.93
CA ASN A 156 -17.99 -7.39 -9.89
C ASN A 156 -18.79 -6.27 -10.56
N GLU A 157 -20.07 -6.47 -10.76
CA GLU A 157 -21.03 -5.51 -11.32
C GLU A 157 -21.15 -4.22 -10.45
N ASP A 158 -20.92 -4.36 -9.15
CA ASP A 158 -20.95 -3.25 -8.20
C ASP A 158 -19.54 -2.73 -7.83
N ALA A 159 -18.49 -3.32 -8.40
CA ALA A 159 -17.11 -3.01 -8.02
C ALA A 159 -16.78 -1.51 -8.16
N ALA A 160 -17.24 -0.87 -9.23
CA ALA A 160 -16.98 0.55 -9.47
C ALA A 160 -17.44 1.44 -8.30
N LYS A 161 -18.55 1.11 -7.65
CA LYS A 161 -19.06 1.86 -6.48
C LYS A 161 -18.10 1.79 -5.30
N ASP A 162 -17.44 0.65 -5.10
CA ASP A 162 -16.44 0.48 -4.05
C ASP A 162 -15.20 1.37 -4.30
N TYR A 163 -14.72 1.38 -5.57
CA TYR A 163 -13.60 2.26 -5.95
C TYR A 163 -13.96 3.73 -5.82
N GLU A 164 -15.15 4.17 -6.29
CA GLU A 164 -15.64 5.54 -6.15
C GLU A 164 -15.72 5.97 -4.67
N SER A 165 -16.28 5.10 -3.82
CA SER A 165 -16.41 5.39 -2.39
C SER A 165 -15.06 5.56 -1.71
N ALA A 166 -14.10 4.66 -2.00
CA ALA A 166 -12.76 4.75 -1.44
C ALA A 166 -12.00 5.98 -1.97
N PHE A 167 -12.12 6.26 -3.26
CA PHE A 167 -11.51 7.41 -3.93
C PHE A 167 -12.00 8.74 -3.33
N ALA A 168 -13.31 8.93 -3.23
CA ALA A 168 -13.90 10.15 -2.70
C ALA A 168 -13.49 10.42 -1.24
N LEU A 169 -13.46 9.37 -0.40
CA LEU A 169 -13.10 9.50 1.01
C LEU A 169 -11.62 9.84 1.23
N LEU A 170 -10.73 9.42 0.32
CA LEU A 170 -9.28 9.59 0.45
C LEU A 170 -8.74 10.81 -0.30
N TYR A 171 -9.51 11.43 -1.20
CA TYR A 171 -9.00 12.38 -2.17
C TYR A 171 -8.18 13.51 -1.57
N ASP A 172 -8.66 14.12 -0.49
CA ASP A 172 -8.02 15.27 0.15
C ASP A 172 -6.80 14.89 1.03
N PHE A 173 -6.52 13.58 1.18
CA PHE A 173 -5.54 13.09 2.15
C PHE A 173 -4.33 12.41 1.51
N VAL A 174 -4.35 12.15 0.20
CA VAL A 174 -3.29 11.42 -0.49
C VAL A 174 -2.86 12.16 -1.74
N ASP A 175 -1.66 11.85 -2.25
CA ASP A 175 -1.08 12.53 -3.41
C ASP A 175 -1.45 11.85 -4.73
N MET A 176 -1.71 10.55 -4.70
CA MET A 176 -2.07 9.76 -5.89
C MET A 176 -2.85 8.49 -5.51
N PHE A 177 -3.48 7.87 -6.49
CA PHE A 177 -4.25 6.64 -6.33
C PHE A 177 -3.65 5.48 -7.13
N VAL A 178 -3.76 4.27 -6.57
CA VAL A 178 -3.44 3.01 -7.24
C VAL A 178 -4.69 2.14 -7.24
N VAL A 179 -5.30 1.96 -8.40
CA VAL A 179 -6.46 1.09 -8.61
C VAL A 179 -5.99 -0.35 -8.72
N ASN A 180 -6.25 -1.16 -7.69
CA ASN A 180 -5.80 -2.54 -7.63
C ASN A 180 -6.90 -3.50 -8.08
N ILE A 181 -6.73 -4.05 -9.29
CA ILE A 181 -7.59 -5.06 -9.89
C ILE A 181 -6.88 -6.42 -10.05
N SER A 182 -5.67 -6.55 -9.52
CA SER A 182 -4.75 -7.66 -9.85
C SER A 182 -4.55 -8.67 -8.74
N CYS A 183 -5.16 -8.51 -7.55
CA CYS A 183 -4.89 -9.40 -6.42
C CYS A 183 -5.54 -10.77 -6.61
N PRO A 184 -4.76 -11.87 -6.79
CA PRO A 184 -5.32 -13.21 -7.01
C PRO A 184 -5.93 -13.82 -5.73
N ASN A 185 -5.72 -13.20 -4.58
CA ASN A 185 -6.16 -13.70 -3.28
C ASN A 185 -7.60 -13.27 -2.91
N VAL A 186 -8.28 -12.54 -3.79
CA VAL A 186 -9.68 -12.14 -3.66
C VAL A 186 -10.45 -12.74 -4.85
N VAL A 187 -11.48 -13.51 -4.54
CA VAL A 187 -12.29 -14.19 -5.57
C VAL A 187 -12.88 -13.16 -6.54
N GLY A 188 -12.70 -13.40 -7.83
CA GLY A 188 -13.25 -12.58 -8.90
C GLY A 188 -12.56 -11.23 -9.13
N LEU A 189 -11.57 -10.82 -8.29
CA LEU A 189 -10.92 -9.53 -8.47
C LEU A 189 -10.13 -9.44 -9.77
N THR A 190 -9.43 -10.50 -10.15
CA THR A 190 -8.69 -10.56 -11.42
C THR A 190 -9.58 -10.49 -12.66
N ALA A 191 -10.86 -10.86 -12.54
CA ALA A 191 -11.83 -10.70 -13.63
C ALA A 191 -12.15 -9.22 -13.92
N LEU A 192 -11.84 -8.28 -13.01
CA LEU A 192 -11.96 -6.84 -13.25
C LEU A 192 -10.94 -6.31 -14.27
N GLN A 193 -9.98 -7.13 -14.69
CA GLN A 193 -9.09 -6.82 -15.81
C GLN A 193 -9.81 -6.99 -17.18
N ASP A 194 -11.03 -7.57 -17.20
CA ASP A 194 -11.90 -7.49 -18.38
C ASP A 194 -12.22 -6.04 -18.69
N MET A 195 -12.13 -5.68 -19.98
CA MET A 195 -12.25 -4.30 -20.46
C MET A 195 -13.56 -3.62 -20.04
N ASN A 196 -14.67 -4.36 -19.93
CA ASN A 196 -15.96 -3.76 -19.57
C ASN A 196 -15.96 -3.26 -18.11
N PHE A 197 -15.47 -4.09 -17.18
CA PHE A 197 -15.38 -3.70 -15.77
C PHE A 197 -14.31 -2.63 -15.56
N LEU A 198 -13.16 -2.78 -16.23
CA LEU A 198 -12.06 -1.85 -16.11
C LEU A 198 -12.45 -0.47 -16.59
N SER A 199 -13.06 -0.37 -17.78
CA SER A 199 -13.52 0.92 -18.34
C SER A 199 -14.52 1.60 -17.43
N ASP A 200 -15.53 0.87 -16.89
CA ASP A 200 -16.51 1.46 -15.97
C ASP A 200 -15.83 2.03 -14.70
N ILE A 201 -14.88 1.29 -14.11
CA ILE A 201 -14.15 1.76 -12.94
C ILE A 201 -13.36 3.05 -13.26
N ILE A 202 -12.57 3.02 -14.36
CA ILE A 202 -11.68 4.14 -14.71
C ILE A 202 -12.49 5.37 -15.14
N ASP A 203 -13.52 5.21 -15.97
CA ASP A 203 -14.35 6.31 -16.43
C ASP A 203 -15.06 7.03 -15.28
N ARG A 204 -15.55 6.28 -14.29
CA ARG A 204 -16.16 6.85 -13.08
C ARG A 204 -15.15 7.60 -12.22
N LEU A 205 -13.96 7.03 -11.99
CA LEU A 205 -12.92 7.71 -11.22
C LEU A 205 -12.40 8.97 -11.93
N LEU A 206 -12.24 8.93 -13.25
CA LEU A 206 -11.86 10.10 -14.05
C LEU A 206 -12.94 11.18 -13.99
N SER A 207 -14.21 10.80 -14.13
CA SER A 207 -15.34 11.71 -14.01
C SER A 207 -15.42 12.32 -12.61
N LEU A 208 -15.27 11.51 -11.56
CA LEU A 208 -15.30 11.98 -10.17
C LEU A 208 -14.14 12.94 -9.89
N ARG A 209 -12.94 12.67 -10.44
CA ARG A 209 -11.77 13.55 -10.30
C ARG A 209 -12.01 14.97 -10.80
N MET A 210 -12.86 15.15 -11.81
CA MET A 210 -13.17 16.47 -12.37
C MET A 210 -13.91 17.41 -11.39
N TYR A 211 -14.47 16.91 -10.31
CA TYR A 211 -15.13 17.69 -9.28
C TYR A 211 -14.17 18.22 -8.20
N TYR A 212 -12.87 17.86 -8.27
CA TYR A 212 -11.85 18.31 -7.32
C TYR A 212 -10.89 19.30 -8.00
N ASP A 213 -10.49 20.33 -7.26
CA ASP A 213 -9.60 21.38 -7.77
C ASP A 213 -8.16 20.88 -7.96
N GLU A 214 -7.69 20.01 -7.05
CA GLU A 214 -6.35 19.47 -7.10
C GLU A 214 -6.28 18.19 -7.93
N TYR A 215 -5.34 18.13 -8.87
CA TYR A 215 -5.10 16.94 -9.67
C TYR A 215 -4.42 15.84 -8.85
N ARG A 216 -5.01 14.64 -8.82
CA ARG A 216 -4.40 13.43 -8.26
C ARG A 216 -4.26 12.38 -9.35
N PRO A 217 -3.04 11.89 -9.64
CA PRO A 217 -2.83 10.81 -10.60
C PRO A 217 -3.56 9.53 -10.19
N ILE A 218 -4.08 8.81 -11.18
CA ILE A 218 -4.70 7.49 -11.02
C ILE A 218 -3.83 6.49 -11.80
N LEU A 219 -3.24 5.54 -11.09
CA LEU A 219 -2.43 4.46 -11.62
C LEU A 219 -3.21 3.16 -11.59
N LEU A 220 -3.13 2.38 -12.65
CA LEU A 220 -3.72 1.05 -12.71
C LEU A 220 -2.65 0.00 -12.36
N LYS A 221 -2.94 -0.82 -11.35
CA LYS A 221 -2.07 -1.93 -10.96
C LYS A 221 -2.57 -3.22 -11.57
N VAL A 222 -1.83 -3.71 -12.55
CA VAL A 222 -2.12 -4.95 -13.28
C VAL A 222 -1.30 -6.13 -12.76
N SER A 223 -1.74 -7.37 -13.08
CA SER A 223 -0.99 -8.59 -12.77
C SER A 223 0.27 -8.70 -13.60
N PRO A 224 1.41 -9.14 -13.04
CA PRO A 224 2.61 -9.46 -13.81
C PRO A 224 2.45 -10.69 -14.70
N ASP A 225 1.36 -11.47 -14.51
CA ASP A 225 1.08 -12.69 -15.26
C ASP A 225 0.26 -12.43 -16.53
N LEU A 226 -0.07 -11.17 -16.85
CA LEU A 226 -0.75 -10.82 -18.09
C LEU A 226 0.18 -11.05 -19.30
N SER A 227 -0.38 -11.60 -20.37
CA SER A 227 0.31 -11.67 -21.67
C SER A 227 0.41 -10.28 -22.31
N HIS A 228 1.31 -10.13 -23.29
CA HIS A 228 1.40 -8.87 -24.05
C HIS A 228 0.08 -8.49 -24.70
N GLU A 229 -0.66 -9.47 -25.24
CA GLU A 229 -1.97 -9.28 -25.85
C GLU A 229 -3.06 -8.80 -24.86
N GLN A 230 -2.87 -9.08 -23.57
CA GLN A 230 -3.78 -8.62 -22.50
C GLN A 230 -3.39 -7.24 -21.95
N LEU A 231 -2.17 -6.78 -22.25
CA LEU A 231 -1.69 -5.46 -21.85
C LEU A 231 -1.98 -4.39 -22.91
N ASP A 232 -2.14 -4.79 -24.19
CA ASP A 232 -2.51 -3.95 -25.33
C ASP A 232 -4.04 -3.80 -25.44
#